data_4a50d4db2f892f8c48b8085406064346
#
_entry.id   4a50d4db2f892f8c48b8085406064346
#
_cell.length_a   1.000
_cell.length_b   1.000
_cell.length_c   1.000
_cell.angle_alpha   90.00
_cell.angle_beta   90.00
_cell.angle_gamma   90.00
#
_symmetry.space_group_name_H-M   'P 1'
#
loop_
_entity.id
_entity.type
_entity.pdbx_description
1 polymer ?
#
loop_
_entity_poly.entity_id
_entity_poly.type
_entity_poly.pdbx_seq_one_letter_code
_entity_poly.pdbx_strand_id
1 'polypeptide(L)'
;MSKNHRNPLPTVDIIIELVEGGVVLIERKNFPHGWALPGGFVDYGESLEAAAMREAEEETSLKVQLIEQFHTYSDPARDPRHHTLSTVYIATAEGIPQGADDAKTAKIFLENQLPNPIVFDHGRILEDYFRFKRTGNRPKP
;
A
#
# COMPACT_ATOMS: atom_id res chain seq x y z
N MET A 1 29.61 -8.84 -16.04
CA MET A 1 28.22 -8.48 -15.74
C MET A 1 27.31 -8.99 -16.85
N SER A 2 26.21 -9.55 -16.48
CA SER A 2 25.26 -10.11 -17.44
C SER A 2 24.54 -9.00 -18.20
N LYS A 3 24.42 -9.15 -19.54
CA LYS A 3 23.63 -8.24 -20.36
C LYS A 3 22.14 -8.34 -20.06
N ASN A 4 21.70 -9.48 -19.50
CA ASN A 4 20.29 -9.77 -19.25
C ASN A 4 19.90 -9.56 -17.79
N HIS A 5 20.73 -8.85 -17.04
CA HIS A 5 20.44 -8.57 -15.65
C HIS A 5 19.21 -7.69 -15.52
N ARG A 6 18.27 -8.15 -14.72
CA ARG A 6 17.06 -7.39 -14.40
C ARG A 6 16.95 -7.25 -12.88
N ASN A 7 16.57 -6.08 -12.45
CA ASN A 7 16.29 -5.84 -11.03
C ASN A 7 14.79 -5.82 -10.81
N PRO A 8 14.34 -6.33 -9.66
CA PRO A 8 12.96 -6.07 -9.27
C PRO A 8 12.78 -4.57 -9.03
N LEU A 9 11.54 -4.12 -9.12
CA LEU A 9 11.19 -2.71 -9.02
C LEU A 9 10.78 -2.36 -7.59
N PRO A 10 11.37 -1.33 -6.98
CA PRO A 10 10.95 -0.90 -5.64
C PRO A 10 9.62 -0.17 -5.69
N THR A 11 8.73 -0.54 -4.77
CA THR A 11 7.44 0.11 -4.59
C THR A 11 7.20 0.36 -3.10
N VAL A 12 6.19 1.15 -2.80
CA VAL A 12 5.71 1.37 -1.45
C VAL A 12 4.20 1.18 -1.44
N ASP A 13 3.68 0.70 -0.32
CA ASP A 13 2.25 0.64 -0.05
C ASP A 13 2.02 1.20 1.34
N ILE A 14 0.91 1.88 1.54
CA ILE A 14 0.67 2.60 2.78
C ILE A 14 -0.64 2.13 3.42
N ILE A 15 -0.56 1.69 4.67
CA ILE A 15 -1.73 1.41 5.48
C ILE A 15 -2.03 2.69 6.24
N ILE A 16 -3.02 3.43 5.76
CA ILE A 16 -3.40 4.71 6.36
C ILE A 16 -4.47 4.46 7.41
N GLU A 17 -4.09 4.66 8.68
CA GLU A 17 -5.04 4.58 9.80
C GLU A 17 -5.67 5.94 9.97
N LEU A 18 -6.99 6.02 9.83
CA LEU A 18 -7.67 7.28 10.10
C LEU A 18 -7.88 7.44 11.61
N VAL A 19 -7.77 8.69 12.05
CA VAL A 19 -7.92 9.02 13.47
C VAL A 19 -9.27 8.54 14.01
N GLU A 20 -10.31 8.58 13.18
CA GLU A 20 -11.65 8.15 13.56
C GLU A 20 -11.88 6.65 13.39
N GLY A 21 -10.89 5.92 12.93
CA GLY A 21 -10.95 4.48 12.73
C GLY A 21 -11.01 4.10 11.26
N GLY A 22 -10.59 2.86 10.98
CA GLY A 22 -10.58 2.31 9.64
C GLY A 22 -9.30 2.58 8.88
N VAL A 23 -9.16 1.88 7.76
CA VAL A 23 -8.03 2.02 6.84
C VAL A 23 -8.55 2.46 5.48
N VAL A 24 -7.68 3.13 4.70
CA VAL A 24 -8.06 3.63 3.39
C VAL A 24 -7.63 2.65 2.32
N LEU A 25 -8.56 2.28 1.45
CA LEU A 25 -8.26 1.53 0.23
C LEU A 25 -8.71 2.35 -0.97
N ILE A 26 -8.05 2.09 -2.10
CA ILE A 26 -8.40 2.72 -3.37
C ILE A 26 -8.98 1.68 -4.32
N GLU A 27 -9.89 2.11 -5.19
CA GLU A 27 -10.35 1.31 -6.31
C GLU A 27 -9.50 1.67 -7.53
N ARG A 28 -8.88 0.66 -8.14
CA ARG A 28 -7.93 0.90 -9.24
C ARG A 28 -8.65 1.18 -10.54
N LYS A 29 -8.14 2.16 -11.30
CA LYS A 29 -8.61 2.46 -12.66
C LYS A 29 -8.08 1.47 -13.68
N ASN A 30 -6.85 0.96 -13.47
CA ASN A 30 -6.12 0.16 -14.42
C ASN A 30 -5.94 -1.27 -13.94
N PHE A 31 -5.59 -2.18 -14.86
CA PHE A 31 -5.30 -3.57 -14.52
C PHE A 31 -4.15 -3.69 -13.51
N PRO A 32 -4.28 -4.54 -12.48
CA PRO A 32 -5.43 -5.36 -12.12
C PRO A 32 -6.54 -4.52 -11.48
N HIS A 33 -7.78 -4.79 -11.88
CA HIS A 33 -8.93 -4.05 -11.38
C HIS A 33 -9.40 -4.62 -10.04
N GLY A 34 -9.72 -3.75 -9.12
CA GLY A 34 -10.17 -4.08 -7.78
C GLY A 34 -9.67 -3.05 -6.78
N TRP A 35 -9.69 -3.45 -5.52
CA TRP A 35 -9.28 -2.58 -4.41
C TRP A 35 -7.86 -2.89 -3.99
N ALA A 36 -7.15 -1.88 -3.52
CA ALA A 36 -5.77 -2.01 -3.11
C ALA A 36 -5.41 -0.96 -2.07
N LEU A 37 -4.32 -1.20 -1.35
CA LEU A 37 -3.68 -0.15 -0.56
C LEU A 37 -3.19 0.95 -1.50
N PRO A 38 -3.24 2.21 -1.10
CA PRO A 38 -2.56 3.25 -1.85
C PRO A 38 -1.06 2.96 -1.89
N GLY A 39 -0.45 3.24 -3.02
CA GLY A 39 0.98 2.97 -3.21
C GLY A 39 1.39 3.08 -4.66
N GLY A 40 2.66 2.85 -4.91
CA GLY A 40 3.18 2.92 -6.26
C GLY A 40 4.69 2.81 -6.30
N PHE A 41 5.25 3.10 -7.46
CA PHE A 41 6.69 2.99 -7.68
C PHE A 41 7.46 4.12 -7.03
N VAL A 42 8.64 3.78 -6.53
CA VAL A 42 9.59 4.77 -6.00
C VAL A 42 10.30 5.40 -7.18
N ASP A 43 10.34 6.73 -7.22
CA ASP A 43 11.05 7.44 -8.28
C ASP A 43 12.55 7.47 -7.99
N TYR A 44 13.35 7.46 -9.05
CA TYR A 44 14.80 7.55 -8.90
C TYR A 44 15.16 8.83 -8.12
N GLY A 45 15.98 8.67 -7.11
CA GLY A 45 16.39 9.80 -6.25
C GLY A 45 15.45 10.11 -5.10
N GLU A 46 14.37 9.34 -4.97
CA GLU A 46 13.36 9.51 -3.94
C GLU A 46 13.58 8.48 -2.82
N SER A 47 13.49 8.89 -1.56
CA SER A 47 13.51 7.92 -0.46
C SER A 47 12.20 7.16 -0.41
N LEU A 48 12.18 6.00 0.26
CA LEU A 48 10.95 5.24 0.45
C LEU A 48 9.92 6.06 1.23
N GLU A 49 10.37 6.81 2.24
CA GLU A 49 9.49 7.66 3.04
C GLU A 49 8.85 8.75 2.20
N ALA A 50 9.64 9.41 1.35
CA ALA A 50 9.11 10.44 0.46
C ALA A 50 8.11 9.85 -0.54
N ALA A 51 8.44 8.68 -1.11
CA ALA A 51 7.54 7.99 -2.04
C ALA A 51 6.22 7.64 -1.35
N ALA A 52 6.28 7.13 -0.13
CA ALA A 52 5.07 6.74 0.62
C ALA A 52 4.16 7.93 0.85
N MET A 53 4.71 9.05 1.30
CA MET A 53 3.92 10.26 1.53
C MET A 53 3.34 10.82 0.23
N ARG A 54 4.13 10.82 -0.83
CA ARG A 54 3.70 11.31 -2.14
C ARG A 54 2.57 10.44 -2.71
N GLU A 55 2.76 9.12 -2.73
CA GLU A 55 1.75 8.21 -3.29
C GLU A 55 0.45 8.27 -2.49
N ALA A 56 0.54 8.36 -1.17
CA ALA A 56 -0.66 8.47 -0.33
C ALA A 56 -1.44 9.73 -0.69
N GLU A 57 -0.77 10.86 -0.81
CA GLU A 57 -1.44 12.12 -1.15
C GLU A 57 -1.99 12.13 -2.57
N GLU A 58 -1.22 11.62 -3.53
CA GLU A 58 -1.67 11.57 -4.94
C GLU A 58 -2.94 10.74 -5.10
N GLU A 59 -3.04 9.61 -4.40
CA GLU A 59 -4.14 8.68 -4.61
C GLU A 59 -5.32 8.87 -3.66
N THR A 60 -5.11 9.49 -2.51
CA THR A 60 -6.18 9.62 -1.50
C THR A 60 -6.48 11.06 -1.13
N SER A 61 -5.69 12.02 -1.57
CA SER A 61 -5.76 13.44 -1.20
C SER A 61 -5.50 13.69 0.29
N LEU A 62 -4.95 12.71 0.99
CA LEU A 62 -4.63 12.84 2.41
C LEU A 62 -3.14 13.05 2.60
N LYS A 63 -2.81 14.00 3.47
CA LYS A 63 -1.43 14.17 3.95
C LYS A 63 -1.24 13.26 5.15
N VAL A 64 -0.35 12.31 5.00
CA VAL A 64 -0.14 11.28 6.03
C VAL A 64 1.08 11.60 6.87
N GLN A 65 1.05 11.12 8.11
CA GLN A 65 2.22 11.07 8.98
C GLN A 65 2.64 9.62 9.08
N LEU A 66 3.85 9.31 8.62
CA LEU A 66 4.39 7.97 8.70
C LEU A 66 4.69 7.63 10.15
N ILE A 67 4.25 6.44 10.58
CA ILE A 67 4.46 5.97 11.95
C ILE A 67 5.62 5.00 11.99
N GLU A 68 5.59 3.98 11.12
CA GLU A 68 6.64 2.96 11.12
C GLU A 68 6.61 2.18 9.82
N GLN A 69 7.75 1.61 9.50
CA GLN A 69 7.88 0.63 8.45
C GLN A 69 7.32 -0.69 8.98
N PHE A 70 6.43 -1.32 8.23
CA PHE A 70 5.77 -2.54 8.69
C PHE A 70 6.52 -3.79 8.27
N HIS A 71 6.63 -4.02 6.97
CA HIS A 71 7.25 -5.23 6.41
C HIS A 71 7.50 -5.01 4.93
N THR A 72 8.41 -5.79 4.34
CA THR A 72 8.63 -5.77 2.89
C THR A 72 8.12 -7.07 2.28
N TYR A 73 7.28 -6.96 1.26
CA TYR A 73 6.70 -8.07 0.53
C TYR A 73 7.37 -8.17 -0.82
N SER A 74 7.93 -9.34 -1.13
CA SER A 74 8.83 -9.47 -2.28
C SER A 74 8.64 -10.74 -3.10
N ASP A 75 7.57 -11.48 -2.91
CA ASP A 75 7.33 -12.67 -3.72
C ASP A 75 7.24 -12.28 -5.19
N PRO A 76 7.96 -12.95 -6.10
CA PRO A 76 7.93 -12.60 -7.53
C PRO A 76 6.54 -12.65 -8.14
N ALA A 77 5.62 -13.41 -7.59
CA ALA A 77 4.26 -13.56 -8.12
C ALA A 77 3.26 -12.57 -7.52
N ARG A 78 3.69 -11.69 -6.59
CA ARG A 78 2.77 -10.80 -5.88
C ARG A 78 2.05 -9.79 -6.78
N ASP A 79 2.70 -9.41 -7.87
CA ASP A 79 2.16 -8.45 -8.85
C ASP A 79 2.20 -9.11 -10.23
N PRO A 80 1.07 -9.25 -10.93
CA PRO A 80 1.05 -9.95 -12.23
C PRO A 80 1.78 -9.21 -13.33
N ARG A 81 2.11 -7.94 -13.14
CA ARG A 81 2.76 -7.11 -14.16
C ARG A 81 4.27 -7.18 -14.12
N HIS A 82 4.85 -7.20 -12.91
CA HIS A 82 6.30 -7.13 -12.68
C HIS A 82 6.67 -7.77 -11.37
N HIS A 83 7.98 -8.07 -11.20
CA HIS A 83 8.50 -8.42 -9.89
C HIS A 83 8.73 -7.13 -9.10
N THR A 84 7.92 -6.88 -8.08
CA THR A 84 8.04 -5.70 -7.23
C THR A 84 8.48 -6.08 -5.82
N LEU A 85 9.20 -5.16 -5.19
CA LEU A 85 9.55 -5.23 -3.78
C LEU A 85 8.78 -4.11 -3.10
N SER A 86 7.73 -4.45 -2.36
CA SER A 86 6.93 -3.40 -1.71
C SER A 86 7.30 -3.27 -0.25
N THR A 87 7.76 -2.09 0.12
CA THR A 87 7.93 -1.73 1.53
C THR A 87 6.64 -1.08 2.01
N VAL A 88 6.02 -1.68 3.00
CA VAL A 88 4.73 -1.23 3.54
C VAL A 88 4.96 -0.36 4.75
N TYR A 89 4.34 0.82 4.75
CA TYR A 89 4.36 1.76 5.88
C TYR A 89 3.00 1.81 6.56
N ILE A 90 3.00 1.97 7.87
CA ILE A 90 1.82 2.33 8.63
C ILE A 90 1.88 3.84 8.83
N ALA A 91 0.78 4.51 8.54
CA ALA A 91 0.68 5.96 8.63
C ALA A 91 -0.65 6.35 9.24
N THR A 92 -0.73 7.59 9.74
CA THR A 92 -1.99 8.15 10.22
C THR A 92 -2.36 9.36 9.38
N ALA A 93 -3.66 9.64 9.32
CA ALA A 93 -4.17 10.83 8.66
C ALA A 93 -5.51 11.24 9.24
N GLU A 94 -5.86 12.50 9.00
CA GLU A 94 -7.19 13.04 9.30
C GLU A 94 -7.84 13.44 7.98
N GLY A 95 -9.18 13.46 7.96
CA GLY A 95 -9.92 13.95 6.82
C GLY A 95 -10.64 12.86 6.06
N ILE A 96 -11.21 13.25 4.93
CA ILE A 96 -12.02 12.39 4.09
C ILE A 96 -11.20 12.07 2.84
N PRO A 97 -10.89 10.77 2.59
CA PRO A 97 -10.14 10.41 1.39
C PRO A 97 -10.95 10.66 0.13
N GLN A 98 -10.25 11.09 -0.93
CA GLN A 98 -10.84 11.29 -2.26
C GLN A 98 -9.89 10.67 -3.28
N GLY A 99 -10.43 9.87 -4.20
CA GLY A 99 -9.64 9.26 -5.25
C GLY A 99 -9.10 10.29 -6.22
N ALA A 100 -7.86 10.07 -6.66
CA ALA A 100 -7.19 10.91 -7.64
C ALA A 100 -6.11 10.07 -8.33
N ASP A 101 -5.53 10.59 -9.41
CA ASP A 101 -4.50 9.90 -10.19
C ASP A 101 -4.99 8.53 -10.67
N ASP A 102 -4.28 7.46 -10.30
CA ASP A 102 -4.61 6.09 -10.68
C ASP A 102 -5.74 5.50 -9.85
N ALA A 103 -6.22 6.22 -8.85
CA ALA A 103 -7.33 5.79 -8.01
C ALA A 103 -8.65 6.33 -8.53
N LYS A 104 -9.56 5.42 -8.87
CA LYS A 104 -10.92 5.75 -9.29
C LYS A 104 -11.71 6.34 -8.12
N THR A 105 -11.51 5.77 -6.95
CA THR A 105 -12.14 6.22 -5.70
C THR A 105 -11.27 5.77 -4.53
N ALA A 106 -11.38 6.49 -3.42
CA ALA A 106 -10.72 6.13 -2.17
C ALA A 106 -11.78 6.11 -1.07
N LYS A 107 -11.78 5.05 -0.25
CA LYS A 107 -12.79 4.87 0.80
C LYS A 107 -12.18 4.30 2.05
N ILE A 108 -12.90 4.47 3.15
CA ILE A 108 -12.53 3.98 4.48
C ILE A 108 -13.22 2.65 4.72
N PHE A 109 -12.46 1.67 5.21
CA PHE A 109 -12.98 0.34 5.53
C PHE A 109 -12.56 -0.08 6.92
N LEU A 110 -13.50 -0.66 7.68
CA LEU A 110 -13.18 -1.39 8.90
C LEU A 110 -12.79 -2.82 8.54
N GLU A 111 -12.12 -3.51 9.46
CA GLU A 111 -11.64 -4.88 9.21
C GLU A 111 -12.76 -5.82 8.74
N ASN A 112 -13.93 -5.72 9.33
CA ASN A 112 -15.06 -6.60 8.99
C ASN A 112 -15.88 -6.13 7.79
N GLN A 113 -15.42 -5.08 7.11
CA GLN A 113 -16.13 -4.48 5.97
C GLN A 113 -15.25 -4.38 4.73
N LEU A 114 -14.14 -5.12 4.69
CA LEU A 114 -13.21 -5.04 3.56
C LEU A 114 -13.91 -5.41 2.27
N PRO A 115 -13.60 -4.70 1.17
CA PRO A 115 -14.24 -4.96 -0.13
C PRO A 115 -13.66 -6.17 -0.82
N ASN A 116 -14.26 -6.53 -1.95
CA ASN A 116 -13.81 -7.66 -2.75
C ASN A 116 -13.99 -7.32 -4.23
N PRO A 117 -13.00 -7.57 -5.10
CA PRO A 117 -11.72 -8.20 -4.78
C PRO A 117 -10.69 -7.20 -4.27
N ILE A 118 -9.74 -7.70 -3.48
CA ILE A 118 -8.53 -6.96 -3.12
C ILE A 118 -7.40 -7.57 -3.93
N VAL A 119 -6.74 -6.75 -4.74
CA VAL A 119 -5.76 -7.24 -5.73
C VAL A 119 -4.34 -7.25 -5.20
N PHE A 120 -3.42 -7.80 -5.98
CA PHE A 120 -2.04 -8.11 -5.58
C PHE A 120 -2.08 -9.05 -4.38
N ASP A 121 -1.13 -8.91 -3.46
CA ASP A 121 -1.14 -9.59 -2.17
C ASP A 121 -1.67 -8.69 -1.04
N HIS A 122 -2.42 -7.65 -1.39
CA HIS A 122 -2.84 -6.65 -0.40
C HIS A 122 -3.82 -7.22 0.63
N GLY A 123 -4.60 -8.24 0.28
CA GLY A 123 -5.42 -8.96 1.26
C GLY A 123 -4.55 -9.61 2.33
N ARG A 124 -3.44 -10.22 1.92
CA ARG A 124 -2.46 -10.82 2.83
C ARG A 124 -1.80 -9.76 3.71
N ILE A 125 -1.44 -8.62 3.11
CA ILE A 125 -0.84 -7.50 3.86
C ILE A 125 -1.80 -7.04 4.96
N LEU A 126 -3.08 -6.89 4.63
CA LEU A 126 -4.09 -6.46 5.61
C LEU A 126 -4.31 -7.50 6.71
N GLU A 127 -4.32 -8.80 6.37
CA GLU A 127 -4.39 -9.85 7.39
C GLU A 127 -3.22 -9.77 8.36
N ASP A 128 -2.00 -9.62 7.82
CA ASP A 128 -0.79 -9.48 8.63
C ASP A 128 -0.86 -8.23 9.51
N TYR A 129 -1.36 -7.12 8.95
CA TYR A 129 -1.51 -5.86 9.67
C TYR A 129 -2.50 -5.98 10.83
N PHE A 130 -3.68 -6.52 10.58
CA PHE A 130 -4.68 -6.64 11.64
C PHE A 130 -4.23 -7.61 12.74
N ARG A 131 -3.51 -8.67 12.38
CA ARG A 131 -2.91 -9.56 13.37
C ARG A 131 -1.86 -8.82 14.20
N PHE A 132 -1.02 -8.01 13.54
CA PHE A 132 -0.03 -7.17 14.24
C PHE A 132 -0.71 -6.23 15.24
N LYS A 133 -1.81 -5.61 14.84
CA LYS A 133 -2.54 -4.71 15.73
C LYS A 133 -3.10 -5.44 16.94
N ARG A 134 -3.51 -6.69 16.80
CA ARG A 134 -4.07 -7.48 17.90
C ARG A 134 -2.99 -8.08 18.80
N THR A 135 -1.85 -8.46 18.25
CA THR A 135 -0.86 -9.27 18.96
C THR A 135 0.48 -8.59 19.17
N GLY A 136 0.77 -7.53 18.42
CA GLY A 136 2.09 -6.91 18.40
C GLY A 136 3.14 -7.69 17.60
N ASN A 137 2.75 -8.80 16.96
CA ASN A 137 3.67 -9.65 16.20
C ASN A 137 3.67 -9.27 14.73
N ARG A 138 4.87 -9.00 14.20
CA ARG A 138 5.06 -8.74 12.78
C ARG A 138 5.10 -10.04 11.99
N PRO A 139 4.85 -9.99 10.66
CA PRO A 139 5.02 -11.16 9.82
C PRO A 139 6.45 -11.68 9.92
N LYS A 140 6.60 -13.01 9.84
CA LYS A 140 7.92 -13.65 9.81
C LYS A 140 8.42 -13.72 8.38
N PRO A 141 9.73 -13.72 8.19
CA PRO A 141 10.32 -13.91 6.87
C PRO A 141 9.92 -15.25 6.25
#